data_a2622f02ca158d501415aaed4f7a6f8a
#
_entry.id   a2622f02ca158d501415aaed4f7a6f8a
#
_cell.length_a   1.000
_cell.length_b   1.000
_cell.length_c   1.000
_cell.angle_alpha   90.00
_cell.angle_beta   90.00
_cell.angle_gamma   90.00
#
_symmetry.space_group_name_H-M   'P 1'
#
loop_
_entity.id
_entity.type
_entity.pdbx_description
1 polymer ?
#
loop_
_entity_poly.entity_id
_entity_poly.type
_entity_poly.pdbx_seq_one_letter_code
_entity_poly.pdbx_strand_id
1 'polypeptide(L)'
;MLHPKHLALIASLTLALALTGCGARRSVPEEPLPTKPHSVSPQQPENKDSKEERKPWVRPTGDSIREEMRAVWLTTVYGLDWPKDRADTPDGVRRQKESLVRILDRLKQDGYNTIFLQVRHSGTTIYPTNYEPLSSRLAGEGYFGDYDPVRFALTECRRRGLSMHAWFVTYPLASSKRNPHPILRDHPSWAIHHKGSYHLDPGNPEVRSYVAHLVTDFLRRYAVDGIHFDYFRYPEEAERFNDKSSFIAHGLRHPDREAWRRDNLTRQLREVQDSLRSIHSQALVSVAPLGKLQKIPDLGRPHGWTAYESVYQDPVTWGKEGLVDFVVPMMYYRDVLFEPFLRDWKELVSPYVPVVAGLAPYRIEETGWPSEVIEEQINLAREEGLAGVCFFRETHTGGRFPAVRRIIQEAFKHPALPLAYPRGLAHKPAAPKNLDAAVGQDGTILVRWSMPREASADGTTYRLWAVTTDAHGRREASLLSSTLRDPHCLLVMSDLIDYDCIELGVEAVNTFGVSTPCTEGLELNLAALREEIRHSRR
;
A
#
# COMPACT_ATOMS: atom_id res chain seq x y z
N MET A 1 11.56 -40.68 27.86
CA MET A 1 12.46 -41.56 27.07
C MET A 1 12.58 -41.01 25.65
N LEU A 2 13.86 -40.69 25.31
CA LEU A 2 14.43 -40.52 23.94
C LEU A 2 13.88 -39.41 23.00
N HIS A 3 14.50 -38.35 22.92
CA HIS A 3 15.51 -37.68 22.07
C HIS A 3 15.80 -38.33 20.67
N PRO A 4 16.46 -37.62 19.72
CA PRO A 4 16.58 -36.19 19.36
C PRO A 4 16.79 -35.88 17.82
N LYS A 5 17.03 -34.57 17.54
CA LYS A 5 17.91 -33.97 16.52
C LYS A 5 17.44 -33.86 15.05
N HIS A 6 17.39 -32.62 14.56
CA HIS A 6 18.37 -32.14 13.59
C HIS A 6 18.50 -30.60 13.66
N LEU A 7 19.76 -30.17 13.88
CA LEU A 7 20.27 -28.81 13.75
C LEU A 7 20.40 -28.45 12.26
N ALA A 8 20.06 -27.21 11.91
CA ALA A 8 20.62 -26.56 10.73
C ALA A 8 21.31 -25.25 11.18
N LEU A 9 22.58 -25.19 10.87
CA LEU A 9 23.55 -24.14 11.17
C LEU A 9 23.32 -22.94 10.25
N ILE A 10 23.18 -21.75 10.79
CA ILE A 10 23.34 -20.50 10.03
C ILE A 10 24.50 -19.73 10.65
N ALA A 11 25.54 -19.55 9.87
CA ALA A 11 26.75 -18.81 10.25
C ALA A 11 26.49 -17.31 10.16
N SER A 12 26.66 -16.64 11.29
CA SER A 12 26.70 -15.17 11.38
C SER A 12 28.12 -14.68 11.18
N LEU A 13 28.33 -13.76 10.24
CA LEU A 13 29.59 -13.02 10.12
C LEU A 13 29.38 -11.62 10.69
N THR A 14 29.88 -11.35 11.88
CA THR A 14 30.00 -10.02 12.47
C THR A 14 31.33 -9.43 12.10
N LEU A 15 31.32 -8.22 11.51
CA LEU A 15 32.55 -7.42 11.30
C LEU A 15 32.48 -6.19 12.20
N ALA A 16 33.39 -6.14 13.17
CA ALA A 16 33.63 -4.98 14.02
C ALA A 16 34.59 -4.02 13.31
N LEU A 17 34.27 -2.73 13.28
CA LEU A 17 35.19 -1.66 12.88
C LEU A 17 35.54 -0.82 14.10
N ALA A 18 36.81 -0.84 14.46
CA ALA A 18 37.42 0.13 15.39
C ALA A 18 38.07 1.25 14.58
N LEU A 19 37.81 2.48 14.99
CA LEU A 19 38.47 3.70 14.50
C LEU A 19 39.81 3.91 15.22
N THR A 20 40.87 4.20 14.48
CA THR A 20 41.87 5.24 14.85
C THR A 20 42.91 5.49 13.73
N GLY A 21 43.18 6.76 13.44
CA GLY A 21 44.56 7.26 13.21
C GLY A 21 44.99 7.56 11.76
N CYS A 22 45.21 8.80 11.54
CA CYS A 22 45.93 9.47 10.45
C CYS A 22 47.17 8.75 9.88
N GLY A 23 47.37 8.88 8.55
CA GLY A 23 48.69 9.02 8.02
C GLY A 23 49.03 8.21 6.76
N ALA A 24 49.43 8.95 5.71
CA ALA A 24 50.32 8.57 4.60
C ALA A 24 49.75 7.68 3.48
N ARG A 25 49.57 8.28 2.34
CA ARG A 25 49.44 7.65 1.02
C ARG A 25 50.57 6.65 0.78
N ARG A 26 50.22 5.39 0.58
CA ARG A 26 51.04 4.41 -0.17
C ARG A 26 50.15 3.79 -1.24
N SER A 27 50.65 3.88 -2.47
CA SER A 27 50.11 3.18 -3.64
C SER A 27 50.09 1.68 -3.41
N VAL A 28 48.89 1.07 -3.52
CA VAL A 28 48.71 -0.37 -3.53
C VAL A 28 48.69 -0.78 -5.01
N PRO A 29 49.36 -1.90 -5.39
CA PRO A 29 49.31 -2.41 -6.77
C PRO A 29 47.91 -2.88 -7.12
N GLU A 30 47.43 -2.57 -8.30
CA GLU A 30 46.19 -3.12 -8.89
C GLU A 30 46.33 -4.64 -9.03
N GLU A 31 45.47 -5.39 -8.35
CA GLU A 31 45.23 -6.79 -8.70
C GLU A 31 44.50 -6.86 -10.04
N PRO A 32 44.83 -7.82 -10.93
CA PRO A 32 44.18 -7.93 -12.22
C PRO A 32 42.71 -8.33 -12.06
N LEU A 33 41.84 -7.54 -12.68
CA LEU A 33 40.41 -7.86 -12.88
C LEU A 33 40.26 -9.28 -13.45
N PRO A 34 39.28 -10.05 -13.00
CA PRO A 34 39.00 -11.36 -13.54
C PRO A 34 38.68 -11.25 -15.03
N THR A 35 39.25 -12.16 -15.79
CA THR A 35 39.12 -12.31 -17.25
C THR A 35 37.64 -12.27 -17.67
N LYS A 36 37.38 -11.52 -18.75
CA LYS A 36 36.07 -11.35 -19.39
C LYS A 36 35.34 -12.70 -19.51
N PRO A 37 34.05 -12.77 -19.12
CA PRO A 37 33.23 -13.95 -19.40
C PRO A 37 33.14 -14.11 -20.93
N HIS A 38 33.38 -15.31 -21.41
CA HIS A 38 33.14 -15.66 -22.80
C HIS A 38 31.64 -15.48 -23.09
N SER A 39 31.30 -14.54 -23.97
CA SER A 39 29.97 -14.41 -24.52
C SER A 39 29.66 -15.60 -25.39
N VAL A 40 28.84 -16.50 -24.95
CA VAL A 40 28.20 -17.49 -25.83
C VAL A 40 27.06 -16.75 -26.51
N SER A 41 27.31 -16.26 -27.72
CA SER A 41 26.23 -15.79 -28.59
C SER A 41 25.39 -16.99 -28.98
N PRO A 42 24.09 -16.98 -28.83
CA PRO A 42 23.22 -17.98 -29.43
C PRO A 42 23.46 -17.91 -30.93
N GLN A 43 23.78 -19.07 -31.56
CA GLN A 43 23.80 -19.18 -33.01
C GLN A 43 22.38 -18.87 -33.51
N GLN A 44 22.20 -17.67 -34.05
CA GLN A 44 21.01 -17.35 -34.83
C GLN A 44 21.06 -18.20 -36.12
N PRO A 45 20.00 -18.92 -36.45
CA PRO A 45 19.83 -19.39 -37.81
C PRO A 45 19.67 -18.14 -38.71
N GLU A 46 20.59 -18.00 -39.69
CA GLU A 46 20.44 -16.99 -40.75
C GLU A 46 19.12 -17.24 -41.47
N ASN A 47 18.13 -16.42 -41.18
CA ASN A 47 16.91 -16.36 -41.96
C ASN A 47 16.75 -14.97 -42.59
N LYS A 48 16.71 -15.00 -43.92
CA LYS A 48 16.59 -13.83 -44.80
C LYS A 48 15.22 -13.17 -44.66
N ASP A 49 15.26 -11.86 -44.56
CA ASP A 49 14.26 -10.86 -44.95
C ASP A 49 12.75 -11.23 -44.85
N SER A 50 12.19 -10.95 -43.67
CA SER A 50 10.88 -10.32 -43.56
C SER A 50 10.90 -9.50 -42.26
N LYS A 51 10.78 -8.16 -42.37
CA LYS A 51 10.46 -7.29 -41.25
C LYS A 51 9.01 -7.53 -40.83
N GLU A 52 8.74 -8.67 -40.21
CA GLU A 52 7.54 -8.80 -39.40
C GLU A 52 7.74 -7.85 -38.20
N GLU A 53 6.85 -6.87 -38.03
CA GLU A 53 6.75 -6.08 -36.82
C GLU A 53 6.52 -7.04 -35.66
N ARG A 54 7.59 -7.35 -34.90
CA ARG A 54 7.51 -8.21 -33.73
C ARG A 54 6.55 -7.55 -32.74
N LYS A 55 5.49 -8.27 -32.38
CA LYS A 55 4.53 -7.80 -31.40
C LYS A 55 5.21 -7.66 -30.04
N PRO A 56 4.90 -6.61 -29.28
CA PRO A 56 5.40 -6.45 -27.91
C PRO A 56 5.11 -7.71 -27.11
N TRP A 57 6.05 -8.09 -26.24
CA TRP A 57 5.81 -9.16 -25.29
C TRP A 57 4.58 -8.83 -24.44
N VAL A 58 3.68 -9.78 -24.27
CA VAL A 58 2.47 -9.63 -23.49
C VAL A 58 2.46 -10.71 -22.42
N ARG A 59 2.34 -10.27 -21.17
CA ARG A 59 2.13 -11.22 -20.07
C ARG A 59 0.84 -12.00 -20.31
N PRO A 60 0.89 -13.34 -20.26
CA PRO A 60 -0.32 -14.14 -20.28
C PRO A 60 -1.24 -13.77 -19.10
N THR A 61 -2.51 -13.55 -19.38
CA THR A 61 -3.53 -13.37 -18.36
C THR A 61 -3.98 -14.74 -17.87
N GLY A 62 -3.43 -15.19 -16.75
CA GLY A 62 -3.86 -16.41 -16.06
C GLY A 62 -4.46 -16.07 -14.70
N ASP A 63 -5.31 -16.93 -14.16
CA ASP A 63 -6.01 -16.74 -12.88
C ASP A 63 -5.08 -16.67 -11.65
N SER A 64 -3.78 -16.96 -11.81
CA SER A 64 -2.85 -17.13 -10.69
C SER A 64 -2.37 -15.81 -10.06
N ILE A 65 -2.25 -14.71 -10.83
CA ILE A 65 -1.70 -13.44 -10.33
C ILE A 65 -2.68 -12.29 -10.58
N ARG A 66 -3.29 -11.83 -9.51
CA ARG A 66 -4.27 -10.72 -9.51
C ARG A 66 -3.59 -9.39 -9.21
N GLU A 67 -4.09 -8.30 -9.78
CA GLU A 67 -3.85 -6.96 -9.23
C GLU A 67 -4.85 -6.74 -8.12
N GLU A 68 -4.40 -6.76 -6.86
CA GLU A 68 -5.28 -6.77 -5.72
C GLU A 68 -4.63 -6.06 -4.52
N MET A 69 -5.32 -5.11 -3.91
CA MET A 69 -4.92 -4.57 -2.62
C MET A 69 -5.32 -5.54 -1.51
N ARG A 70 -4.34 -5.95 -0.72
CA ARG A 70 -4.50 -6.82 0.46
C ARG A 70 -4.04 -6.05 1.68
N ALA A 71 -4.97 -5.30 2.26
CA ALA A 71 -4.63 -4.28 3.23
C ALA A 71 -5.14 -4.58 4.64
N VAL A 72 -4.57 -3.90 5.61
CA VAL A 72 -5.02 -3.91 7.00
C VAL A 72 -4.85 -2.54 7.63
N TRP A 73 -5.81 -2.13 8.46
CA TRP A 73 -5.68 -0.97 9.34
C TRP A 73 -4.90 -1.36 10.60
N LEU A 74 -3.81 -0.63 10.86
CA LEU A 74 -2.98 -0.75 12.05
C LEU A 74 -3.20 0.46 12.94
N THR A 75 -4.03 0.30 13.98
CA THR A 75 -4.42 1.38 14.89
C THR A 75 -3.33 1.68 15.90
N THR A 76 -3.16 2.97 16.21
CA THR A 76 -2.25 3.42 17.28
C THR A 76 -3.01 4.02 18.48
N VAL A 77 -4.23 4.46 18.27
CA VAL A 77 -5.08 4.99 19.33
C VAL A 77 -5.24 3.96 20.46
N TYR A 78 -5.04 4.41 21.67
CA TYR A 78 -5.08 3.59 22.90
C TYR A 78 -4.12 2.36 22.90
N GLY A 79 -3.20 2.28 21.94
CA GLY A 79 -2.35 1.11 21.75
C GLY A 79 -3.16 -0.13 21.36
N LEU A 80 -4.27 0.01 20.63
CA LEU A 80 -5.19 -1.10 20.31
C LEU A 80 -4.52 -2.20 19.47
N ASP A 81 -3.69 -1.83 18.49
CA ASP A 81 -2.85 -2.77 17.76
C ASP A 81 -1.38 -2.54 18.11
N TRP A 82 -0.85 -1.34 17.86
CA TRP A 82 0.54 -0.95 18.09
C TRP A 82 0.65 0.57 18.34
N PRO A 83 1.60 1.02 19.18
CA PRO A 83 2.38 0.22 20.12
C PRO A 83 1.62 -0.04 21.44
N LYS A 84 1.95 -1.14 22.09
CA LYS A 84 1.44 -1.45 23.44
C LYS A 84 2.25 -0.75 24.53
N ASP A 85 3.56 -0.61 24.29
CA ASP A 85 4.52 -0.03 25.22
C ASP A 85 4.70 1.46 24.96
N ARG A 86 5.11 2.21 25.99
CA ARG A 86 5.54 3.61 25.85
C ARG A 86 7.01 3.64 25.41
N ALA A 87 7.38 4.64 24.62
CA ALA A 87 8.74 4.80 24.10
C ALA A 87 9.48 6.00 24.71
N ASP A 88 9.25 6.27 25.98
CA ASP A 88 9.92 7.30 26.79
C ASP A 88 11.19 6.77 27.50
N THR A 89 11.55 5.52 27.24
CA THR A 89 12.77 4.86 27.73
C THR A 89 13.42 4.01 26.64
N PRO A 90 14.76 3.69 26.75
CA PRO A 90 15.44 2.81 25.78
C PRO A 90 14.72 1.46 25.60
N ASP A 91 14.28 0.88 26.70
CA ASP A 91 13.56 -0.39 26.72
C ASP A 91 12.18 -0.30 26.05
N GLY A 92 11.46 0.79 26.29
CA GLY A 92 10.18 1.05 25.64
C GLY A 92 10.34 1.18 24.12
N VAL A 93 11.35 1.92 23.66
CA VAL A 93 11.70 2.03 22.24
C VAL A 93 12.01 0.67 21.64
N ARG A 94 12.84 -0.14 22.32
CA ARG A 94 13.18 -1.48 21.86
C ARG A 94 11.93 -2.37 21.71
N ARG A 95 11.04 -2.40 22.72
CA ARG A 95 9.80 -3.19 22.66
C ARG A 95 8.84 -2.71 21.57
N GLN A 96 8.71 -1.40 21.36
CA GLN A 96 7.91 -0.87 20.24
C GLN A 96 8.45 -1.37 18.89
N LYS A 97 9.77 -1.26 18.66
CA LYS A 97 10.43 -1.73 17.44
C LYS A 97 10.22 -3.22 17.21
N GLU A 98 10.52 -4.04 18.22
CA GLU A 98 10.39 -5.50 18.13
C GLU A 98 8.94 -5.95 17.88
N SER A 99 7.97 -5.28 18.52
CA SER A 99 6.55 -5.63 18.32
C SER A 99 6.06 -5.27 16.93
N LEU A 100 6.49 -4.13 16.37
CA LEU A 100 6.15 -3.75 15.00
C LEU A 100 6.77 -4.72 13.98
N VAL A 101 8.06 -5.07 14.17
CA VAL A 101 8.74 -6.04 13.30
C VAL A 101 7.97 -7.36 13.26
N ARG A 102 7.56 -7.90 14.42
CA ARG A 102 6.74 -9.14 14.47
C ARG A 102 5.40 -9.00 13.74
N ILE A 103 4.73 -7.85 13.88
CA ILE A 103 3.47 -7.59 13.15
C ILE A 103 3.71 -7.60 11.64
N LEU A 104 4.71 -6.86 11.16
CA LEU A 104 5.00 -6.73 9.74
C LEU A 104 5.49 -8.04 9.11
N ASP A 105 6.32 -8.82 9.84
CA ASP A 105 6.75 -10.16 9.40
C ASP A 105 5.56 -11.08 9.19
N ARG A 106 4.63 -11.10 10.16
CA ARG A 106 3.41 -11.88 10.08
C ARG A 106 2.53 -11.43 8.91
N LEU A 107 2.29 -10.14 8.77
CA LEU A 107 1.48 -9.61 7.66
C LEU A 107 2.08 -9.99 6.29
N LYS A 108 3.40 -9.88 6.14
CA LYS A 108 4.08 -10.32 4.92
C LYS A 108 3.92 -11.82 4.67
N GLN A 109 4.11 -12.64 5.71
CA GLN A 109 3.93 -14.09 5.63
C GLN A 109 2.50 -14.48 5.26
N ASP A 110 1.50 -13.75 5.78
CA ASP A 110 0.08 -13.99 5.52
C ASP A 110 -0.40 -13.39 4.16
N GLY A 111 0.52 -12.85 3.34
CA GLY A 111 0.25 -12.41 1.95
C GLY A 111 -0.30 -11.00 1.81
N TYR A 112 -0.24 -10.16 2.83
CA TYR A 112 -0.59 -8.73 2.74
C TYR A 112 0.44 -7.96 1.91
N ASN A 113 -0.01 -6.87 1.28
CA ASN A 113 0.85 -5.96 0.51
C ASN A 113 0.74 -4.48 0.93
N THR A 114 -0.24 -4.13 1.75
CA THR A 114 -0.51 -2.74 2.14
C THR A 114 -0.89 -2.63 3.61
N ILE A 115 -0.40 -1.60 4.30
CA ILE A 115 -0.85 -1.21 5.64
C ILE A 115 -1.31 0.24 5.67
N PHE A 116 -2.39 0.52 6.42
CA PHE A 116 -2.81 1.86 6.81
C PHE A 116 -2.39 2.09 8.26
N LEU A 117 -1.23 2.75 8.46
CA LEU A 117 -0.72 3.06 9.80
C LEU A 117 -1.38 4.34 10.33
N GLN A 118 -2.10 4.26 11.45
CA GLN A 118 -2.72 5.42 12.07
C GLN A 118 -1.66 6.36 12.65
N VAL A 119 -1.40 7.48 11.95
CA VAL A 119 -0.38 8.47 12.35
C VAL A 119 -0.98 9.66 13.10
N ARG A 120 -2.28 9.90 12.93
CA ARG A 120 -3.02 10.97 13.58
C ARG A 120 -4.39 10.49 14.08
N HIS A 121 -4.72 10.80 15.32
CA HIS A 121 -6.03 10.50 15.90
C HIS A 121 -6.43 11.59 16.90
N SER A 122 -7.67 12.08 16.78
CA SER A 122 -8.26 13.05 17.74
C SER A 122 -7.42 14.31 18.00
N GLY A 123 -6.73 14.81 16.96
CA GLY A 123 -5.86 15.99 17.05
C GLY A 123 -4.53 15.71 17.74
N THR A 124 -4.09 14.47 17.82
CA THR A 124 -2.74 14.09 18.27
C THR A 124 -2.04 13.23 17.26
N THR A 125 -0.71 13.26 17.24
CA THR A 125 0.13 12.53 16.28
C THR A 125 1.06 11.55 16.97
N ILE A 126 1.59 10.57 16.23
CA ILE A 126 2.67 9.71 16.68
C ILE A 126 4.04 10.14 16.12
N TYR A 127 4.11 11.30 15.50
CA TYR A 127 5.32 11.90 14.94
C TYR A 127 5.43 13.36 15.39
N PRO A 128 6.65 13.92 15.51
CA PRO A 128 6.83 15.31 15.92
C PRO A 128 6.36 16.26 14.81
N THR A 129 5.51 17.22 15.18
CA THR A 129 5.04 18.32 14.33
C THR A 129 4.81 19.56 15.17
N ASN A 130 4.82 20.74 14.53
CA ASN A 130 4.49 21.99 15.19
C ASN A 130 2.97 22.28 15.21
N TYR A 131 2.17 21.44 14.59
CA TYR A 131 0.72 21.66 14.44
C TYR A 131 -0.11 21.02 15.53
N GLU A 132 0.30 19.85 16.03
CA GLU A 132 -0.48 19.08 16.99
C GLU A 132 0.42 18.41 18.04
N PRO A 133 -0.07 18.19 19.26
CA PRO A 133 0.71 17.53 20.29
C PRO A 133 0.94 16.05 19.97
N LEU A 134 2.05 15.52 20.47
CA LEU A 134 2.30 14.07 20.45
C LEU A 134 1.28 13.34 21.31
N SER A 135 0.93 12.13 20.92
CA SER A 135 0.09 11.24 21.69
C SER A 135 0.77 10.84 23.00
N SER A 136 0.32 11.38 24.12
CA SER A 136 0.88 11.12 25.46
C SER A 136 0.83 9.66 25.87
N ARG A 137 -0.02 8.84 25.24
CA ARG A 137 -0.10 7.40 25.53
C ARG A 137 1.11 6.62 25.00
N LEU A 138 1.79 7.13 23.97
CA LEU A 138 2.84 6.43 23.28
C LEU A 138 4.26 6.84 23.73
N ALA A 139 4.41 8.09 24.18
CA ALA A 139 5.73 8.65 24.40
C ALA A 139 5.83 9.70 25.54
N GLY A 140 4.81 9.92 26.36
CA GLY A 140 4.87 10.96 27.39
C GLY A 140 5.10 12.36 26.80
N GLU A 141 6.18 13.04 27.19
CA GLU A 141 6.56 14.36 26.67
C GLU A 141 7.34 14.28 25.34
N GLY A 142 7.79 13.10 24.95
CA GLY A 142 8.52 12.85 23.69
C GLY A 142 9.07 11.45 23.64
N TYR A 143 9.47 11.03 22.45
CA TYR A 143 10.14 9.73 22.26
C TYR A 143 11.58 9.80 22.76
N PHE A 144 12.06 8.69 23.34
CA PHE A 144 13.43 8.61 23.85
C PHE A 144 14.45 8.72 22.69
N GLY A 145 15.40 9.64 22.82
CA GLY A 145 16.45 9.87 21.84
C GLY A 145 15.87 10.27 20.47
N ASP A 146 16.54 9.86 19.40
CA ASP A 146 16.17 10.14 18.02
C ASP A 146 15.13 9.17 17.45
N TYR A 147 14.39 8.46 18.30
CA TYR A 147 13.40 7.50 17.82
C TYR A 147 12.20 8.20 17.18
N ASP A 148 11.98 7.88 15.91
CA ASP A 148 10.83 8.30 15.13
C ASP A 148 10.05 7.04 14.71
N PRO A 149 8.88 6.77 15.30
CA PRO A 149 8.11 5.56 15.04
C PRO A 149 7.59 5.47 13.60
N VAL A 150 7.25 6.61 12.97
CA VAL A 150 6.78 6.63 11.58
C VAL A 150 7.93 6.32 10.62
N ARG A 151 9.09 6.92 10.81
CA ARG A 151 10.29 6.62 10.00
C ARG A 151 10.73 5.18 10.15
N PHE A 152 10.68 4.64 11.36
CA PHE A 152 10.97 3.24 11.63
C PHE A 152 9.98 2.31 10.91
N ALA A 153 8.68 2.56 11.05
CA ALA A 153 7.63 1.79 10.39
C ALA A 153 7.80 1.80 8.85
N LEU A 154 8.03 2.98 8.27
CA LEU A 154 8.25 3.13 6.83
C LEU A 154 9.46 2.34 6.34
N THR A 155 10.56 2.36 7.10
CA THR A 155 11.77 1.59 6.77
C THR A 155 11.50 0.09 6.80
N GLU A 156 10.82 -0.40 7.85
CA GLU A 156 10.51 -1.81 8.01
C GLU A 156 9.47 -2.33 6.99
N CYS A 157 8.51 -1.48 6.60
CA CYS A 157 7.56 -1.79 5.51
C CYS A 157 8.30 -1.94 4.18
N ARG A 158 9.19 -1.00 3.84
CA ARG A 158 9.98 -1.06 2.60
C ARG A 158 10.85 -2.30 2.50
N ARG A 159 11.50 -2.71 3.61
CA ARG A 159 12.30 -3.94 3.67
C ARG A 159 11.50 -5.20 3.32
N ARG A 160 10.18 -5.19 3.57
CA ARG A 160 9.27 -6.31 3.32
C ARG A 160 8.49 -6.19 2.02
N GLY A 161 8.64 -5.08 1.29
CA GLY A 161 7.81 -4.77 0.12
C GLY A 161 6.34 -4.58 0.48
N LEU A 162 6.08 -4.00 1.65
CA LEU A 162 4.75 -3.55 2.08
C LEU A 162 4.58 -2.07 1.77
N SER A 163 3.51 -1.71 1.10
CA SER A 163 3.10 -0.32 0.93
C SER A 163 2.57 0.23 2.26
N MET A 164 3.01 1.45 2.62
CA MET A 164 2.58 2.11 3.86
C MET A 164 1.86 3.41 3.55
N HIS A 165 0.57 3.46 3.87
CA HIS A 165 -0.23 4.67 3.82
C HIS A 165 -0.39 5.27 5.22
N ALA A 166 -0.19 6.56 5.33
CA ALA A 166 -0.40 7.29 6.58
C ALA A 166 -1.91 7.53 6.80
N TRP A 167 -2.46 6.95 7.85
CA TRP A 167 -3.87 7.05 8.17
C TRP A 167 -4.13 8.21 9.12
N PHE A 168 -4.92 9.18 8.64
CA PHE A 168 -5.34 10.39 9.35
C PHE A 168 -6.83 10.30 9.73
N VAL A 169 -7.14 10.28 11.02
CA VAL A 169 -8.50 10.55 11.53
C VAL A 169 -8.71 12.06 11.49
N THR A 170 -9.51 12.55 10.53
CA THR A 170 -9.42 13.93 10.05
C THR A 170 -10.05 15.00 10.96
N TYR A 171 -11.34 14.89 11.26
CA TYR A 171 -12.05 16.00 11.93
C TYR A 171 -12.25 15.85 13.44
N PRO A 172 -12.34 14.65 14.05
CA PRO A 172 -12.50 14.49 15.47
C PRO A 172 -11.33 15.08 16.27
N LEU A 173 -11.64 15.78 17.38
CA LEU A 173 -10.69 16.31 18.36
C LEU A 173 -10.97 15.76 19.75
N ALA A 174 -9.94 15.23 20.43
CA ALA A 174 -10.04 14.92 21.85
C ALA A 174 -9.74 16.18 22.67
N SER A 175 -10.71 16.58 23.46
CA SER A 175 -10.54 17.71 24.36
C SER A 175 -11.32 17.49 25.65
N SER A 176 -10.87 18.07 26.73
CA SER A 176 -11.57 18.09 28.00
C SER A 176 -11.53 19.51 28.64
N LYS A 177 -12.44 19.77 29.56
CA LYS A 177 -12.43 21.04 30.30
C LYS A 177 -11.13 21.27 31.10
N ARG A 178 -10.48 20.20 31.55
CA ARG A 178 -9.21 20.25 32.31
C ARG A 178 -8.00 20.43 31.44
N ASN A 179 -8.03 19.89 30.22
CA ASN A 179 -6.93 19.95 29.25
C ASN A 179 -7.54 20.20 27.86
N PRO A 180 -7.87 21.47 27.53
CA PRO A 180 -8.41 21.83 26.23
C PRO A 180 -7.34 21.64 25.16
N HIS A 181 -7.73 21.07 24.02
CA HIS A 181 -6.84 20.92 22.86
C HIS A 181 -6.33 22.32 22.43
N PRO A 182 -5.05 22.49 22.04
CA PRO A 182 -4.50 23.79 21.64
C PRO A 182 -5.35 24.52 20.60
N ILE A 183 -5.88 23.84 19.61
CA ILE A 183 -6.77 24.41 18.58
C ILE A 183 -7.99 25.12 19.21
N LEU A 184 -8.59 24.55 20.25
CA LEU A 184 -9.77 25.17 20.91
C LEU A 184 -9.44 26.45 21.67
N ARG A 185 -8.18 26.57 22.12
CA ARG A 185 -7.69 27.78 22.79
C ARG A 185 -7.31 28.86 21.78
N ASP A 186 -6.58 28.46 20.72
CA ASP A 186 -5.94 29.37 19.78
C ASP A 186 -6.89 29.74 18.61
N HIS A 187 -7.79 28.79 18.24
CA HIS A 187 -8.77 28.94 17.17
C HIS A 187 -10.15 28.41 17.58
N PRO A 188 -10.84 29.05 18.53
CA PRO A 188 -12.10 28.52 19.09
C PRO A 188 -13.23 28.37 18.05
N SER A 189 -13.18 29.11 16.93
CA SER A 189 -14.15 29.02 15.83
C SER A 189 -13.92 27.83 14.89
N TRP A 190 -12.80 27.12 15.02
CA TRP A 190 -12.48 26.00 14.11
C TRP A 190 -13.18 24.70 14.48
N ALA A 191 -13.67 24.57 15.70
CA ALA A 191 -14.28 23.32 16.15
C ALA A 191 -15.64 23.54 16.77
N ILE A 192 -16.52 22.58 16.54
CA ILE A 192 -17.90 22.56 17.04
C ILE A 192 -18.04 21.41 18.04
N HIS A 193 -18.61 21.72 19.22
CA HIS A 193 -18.98 20.69 20.19
C HIS A 193 -20.26 19.98 19.74
N HIS A 194 -20.18 18.65 19.57
CA HIS A 194 -21.30 17.84 19.15
C HIS A 194 -21.30 16.50 19.92
N LYS A 195 -22.42 16.15 20.55
CA LYS A 195 -22.60 14.87 21.27
C LYS A 195 -21.46 14.50 22.22
N GLY A 196 -20.96 15.46 22.99
CA GLY A 196 -19.91 15.23 24.00
C GLY A 196 -18.48 15.24 23.47
N SER A 197 -18.26 15.44 22.18
CA SER A 197 -16.94 15.57 21.55
C SER A 197 -16.81 16.81 20.69
N TYR A 198 -15.58 17.19 20.36
CA TYR A 198 -15.29 18.29 19.44
C TYR A 198 -14.96 17.74 18.05
N HIS A 199 -15.42 18.47 17.03
CA HIS A 199 -15.10 18.18 15.63
C HIS A 199 -14.64 19.47 14.97
N LEU A 200 -13.56 19.41 14.21
CA LEU A 200 -13.20 20.50 13.30
C LEU A 200 -14.35 20.70 12.31
N ASP A 201 -14.66 21.95 12.01
CA ASP A 201 -15.75 22.32 11.10
C ASP A 201 -15.28 22.29 9.63
N PRO A 202 -15.70 21.33 8.82
CA PRO A 202 -15.32 21.27 7.41
C PRO A 202 -15.82 22.48 6.59
N GLY A 203 -16.84 23.17 7.11
CA GLY A 203 -17.41 24.39 6.53
C GLY A 203 -16.52 25.63 6.68
N ASN A 204 -15.56 25.61 7.59
CA ASN A 204 -14.62 26.71 7.80
C ASN A 204 -13.42 26.58 6.84
N PRO A 205 -13.15 27.55 5.94
CA PRO A 205 -12.02 27.53 5.03
C PRO A 205 -10.66 27.43 5.73
N GLU A 206 -10.49 28.05 6.90
CA GLU A 206 -9.24 27.98 7.67
C GLU A 206 -8.95 26.57 8.16
N VAL A 207 -9.99 25.81 8.52
CA VAL A 207 -9.86 24.39 8.89
C VAL A 207 -9.41 23.55 7.69
N ARG A 208 -9.94 23.83 6.50
CA ARG A 208 -9.51 23.10 5.29
C ARG A 208 -8.04 23.35 4.99
N SER A 209 -7.61 24.61 5.03
CA SER A 209 -6.19 24.97 4.87
C SER A 209 -5.31 24.35 5.95
N TYR A 210 -5.78 24.31 7.19
CA TYR A 210 -5.08 23.63 8.29
C TYR A 210 -4.86 22.14 8.03
N VAL A 211 -5.90 21.41 7.61
CA VAL A 211 -5.79 19.98 7.27
C VAL A 211 -4.82 19.76 6.09
N ALA A 212 -4.87 20.61 5.07
CA ALA A 212 -3.95 20.54 3.94
C ALA A 212 -2.48 20.79 4.38
N HIS A 213 -2.25 21.72 5.30
CA HIS A 213 -0.93 21.97 5.88
C HIS A 213 -0.41 20.80 6.73
N LEU A 214 -1.27 20.16 7.53
CA LEU A 214 -0.90 18.94 8.27
C LEU A 214 -0.37 17.84 7.33
N VAL A 215 -1.08 17.61 6.24
CA VAL A 215 -0.68 16.61 5.23
C VAL A 215 0.63 16.99 4.56
N THR A 216 0.80 18.27 4.22
CA THR A 216 2.02 18.78 3.58
C THR A 216 3.23 18.69 4.51
N ASP A 217 3.08 19.07 5.79
CA ASP A 217 4.14 18.93 6.80
C ASP A 217 4.56 17.46 6.96
N PHE A 218 3.59 16.56 7.01
CA PHE A 218 3.84 15.13 7.09
C PHE A 218 4.62 14.62 5.88
N LEU A 219 4.17 14.91 4.66
CA LEU A 219 4.78 14.43 3.42
C LEU A 219 6.17 14.99 3.15
N ARG A 220 6.48 16.19 3.65
CA ARG A 220 7.86 16.73 3.62
C ARG A 220 8.83 15.97 4.50
N ARG A 221 8.33 15.26 5.52
CA ARG A 221 9.14 14.48 6.47
C ARG A 221 9.23 13.01 6.09
N TYR A 222 8.17 12.45 5.50
CA TYR A 222 8.01 11.02 5.27
C TYR A 222 7.52 10.75 3.85
N ALA A 223 8.36 10.06 3.08
CA ALA A 223 8.01 9.60 1.73
C ALA A 223 7.20 8.30 1.80
N VAL A 224 5.98 8.38 2.33
CA VAL A 224 5.02 7.27 2.37
C VAL A 224 4.41 7.03 0.99
N ASP A 225 3.81 5.85 0.78
CA ASP A 225 3.16 5.50 -0.48
C ASP A 225 1.82 6.24 -0.66
N GLY A 226 1.16 6.63 0.44
CA GLY A 226 -0.07 7.40 0.36
C GLY A 226 -0.54 8.00 1.68
N ILE A 227 -1.57 8.85 1.57
CA ILE A 227 -2.37 9.40 2.67
C ILE A 227 -3.74 8.75 2.61
N HIS A 228 -4.21 8.28 3.77
CA HIS A 228 -5.51 7.65 3.93
C HIS A 228 -6.34 8.41 4.95
N PHE A 229 -7.41 9.05 4.49
CA PHE A 229 -8.30 9.84 5.34
C PHE A 229 -9.43 8.97 5.91
N ASP A 230 -9.61 9.02 7.21
CA ASP A 230 -10.73 8.45 7.94
C ASP A 230 -11.47 9.55 8.72
N TYR A 231 -12.71 9.28 9.07
CA TYR A 231 -13.62 10.31 9.60
C TYR A 231 -13.60 11.59 8.76
N PHE A 232 -13.39 11.41 7.47
CA PHE A 232 -13.45 12.46 6.46
C PHE A 232 -14.90 12.73 6.10
N ARG A 233 -15.63 13.24 7.08
CA ARG A 233 -17.09 13.35 7.04
C ARG A 233 -17.61 14.25 8.14
N TYR A 234 -18.85 14.70 8.02
CA TYR A 234 -19.59 15.27 9.13
C TYR A 234 -19.87 14.19 10.18
N PRO A 235 -20.05 14.60 11.47
CA PRO A 235 -20.29 13.62 12.53
C PRO A 235 -21.66 12.95 12.40
N GLU A 236 -21.87 11.92 13.18
CA GLU A 236 -23.15 11.24 13.31
C GLU A 236 -24.24 12.20 13.77
N GLU A 237 -25.47 12.03 13.27
CA GLU A 237 -26.58 12.99 13.45
C GLU A 237 -26.18 14.41 12.98
N ALA A 238 -25.60 14.48 11.81
CA ALA A 238 -25.06 15.71 11.24
C ALA A 238 -26.12 16.79 11.03
N GLU A 239 -27.38 16.44 10.94
CA GLU A 239 -28.50 17.40 10.91
C GLU A 239 -28.51 18.32 12.14
N ARG A 240 -28.00 17.81 13.28
CA ARG A 240 -27.87 18.57 14.56
C ARG A 240 -26.51 19.27 14.71
N PHE A 241 -25.59 19.07 13.79
CA PHE A 241 -24.28 19.70 13.82
C PHE A 241 -24.41 21.21 13.61
N ASN A 242 -23.95 22.00 14.57
CA ASN A 242 -24.21 23.45 14.60
C ASN A 242 -23.22 24.29 13.78
N ASP A 243 -23.12 24.01 12.48
CA ASP A 243 -22.31 24.75 11.50
C ASP A 243 -23.08 25.90 10.83
N LYS A 244 -24.17 26.39 11.45
CA LYS A 244 -25.03 27.47 10.89
C LYS A 244 -24.23 28.73 10.56
N SER A 245 -23.32 29.14 11.45
CA SER A 245 -22.48 30.32 11.24
C SER A 245 -21.61 30.21 10.00
N SER A 246 -20.97 29.05 9.83
CA SER A 246 -20.13 28.76 8.66
C SER A 246 -20.96 28.67 7.38
N PHE A 247 -22.18 28.11 7.45
CA PHE A 247 -23.09 28.09 6.31
C PHE A 247 -23.51 29.50 5.88
N ILE A 248 -23.88 30.38 6.83
CA ILE A 248 -24.24 31.78 6.52
C ILE A 248 -23.05 32.51 5.89
N ALA A 249 -21.84 32.31 6.42
CA ALA A 249 -20.64 32.98 5.92
C ALA A 249 -20.19 32.47 4.53
N HIS A 250 -20.32 31.15 4.25
CA HIS A 250 -19.66 30.52 3.11
C HIS A 250 -20.57 29.65 2.24
N GLY A 251 -21.81 29.39 2.64
CA GLY A 251 -22.69 28.38 2.03
C GLY A 251 -23.84 28.94 1.19
N LEU A 252 -24.18 30.21 1.28
CA LEU A 252 -25.42 30.78 0.71
C LEU A 252 -25.54 30.70 -0.84
N ARG A 253 -24.47 30.36 -1.53
CA ARG A 253 -24.49 30.14 -3.00
C ARG A 253 -24.91 28.72 -3.40
N HIS A 254 -25.01 27.80 -2.43
CA HIS A 254 -25.44 26.42 -2.67
C HIS A 254 -26.97 26.33 -2.58
N PRO A 255 -27.60 25.35 -3.24
CA PRO A 255 -29.05 25.18 -3.23
C PRO A 255 -29.59 24.92 -1.83
N ASP A 256 -28.83 24.20 -1.01
CA ASP A 256 -29.15 23.87 0.37
C ASP A 256 -27.89 23.59 1.21
N ARG A 257 -28.08 23.34 2.51
CA ARG A 257 -27.01 23.10 3.45
C ARG A 257 -26.34 21.72 3.24
N GLU A 258 -27.06 20.76 2.72
CA GLU A 258 -26.54 19.42 2.47
C GLU A 258 -25.59 19.41 1.28
N ALA A 259 -25.96 20.07 0.18
CA ALA A 259 -25.10 20.28 -0.97
C ALA A 259 -23.82 21.03 -0.60
N TRP A 260 -23.94 22.08 0.23
CA TRP A 260 -22.78 22.80 0.76
C TRP A 260 -21.86 21.92 1.61
N ARG A 261 -22.41 21.05 2.47
CA ARG A 261 -21.62 20.13 3.28
C ARG A 261 -20.85 19.12 2.41
N ARG A 262 -21.45 18.58 1.38
CA ARG A 262 -20.78 17.71 0.40
C ARG A 262 -19.66 18.45 -0.32
N ASP A 263 -19.92 19.66 -0.77
CA ASP A 263 -18.91 20.50 -1.45
C ASP A 263 -17.74 20.87 -0.51
N ASN A 264 -17.95 21.09 0.78
CA ASN A 264 -16.88 21.35 1.73
C ASN A 264 -15.86 20.19 1.80
N LEU A 265 -16.33 18.95 1.83
CA LEU A 265 -15.44 17.77 1.81
C LEU A 265 -14.73 17.66 0.46
N THR A 266 -15.43 17.93 -0.64
CA THR A 266 -14.82 17.93 -1.99
C THR A 266 -13.76 19.03 -2.11
N ARG A 267 -14.02 20.25 -1.62
CA ARG A 267 -13.02 21.34 -1.55
C ARG A 267 -11.81 20.97 -0.73
N GLN A 268 -12.01 20.29 0.41
CA GLN A 268 -10.89 19.82 1.22
C GLN A 268 -9.95 18.90 0.41
N LEU A 269 -10.49 17.98 -0.38
CA LEU A 269 -9.66 17.12 -1.24
C LEU A 269 -8.96 17.91 -2.34
N ARG A 270 -9.62 18.90 -2.94
CA ARG A 270 -8.98 19.79 -3.93
C ARG A 270 -7.80 20.53 -3.30
N GLU A 271 -7.96 21.11 -2.10
CA GLU A 271 -6.87 21.79 -1.37
C GLU A 271 -5.72 20.82 -1.01
N VAL A 272 -6.03 19.58 -0.66
CA VAL A 272 -5.01 18.53 -0.45
C VAL A 272 -4.25 18.24 -1.76
N GLN A 273 -4.96 18.02 -2.87
CA GLN A 273 -4.33 17.76 -4.18
C GLN A 273 -3.45 18.94 -4.64
N ASP A 274 -3.90 20.19 -4.44
CA ASP A 274 -3.10 21.38 -4.72
C ASP A 274 -1.83 21.41 -3.87
N SER A 275 -1.93 21.06 -2.60
CA SER A 275 -0.80 20.97 -1.69
C SER A 275 0.20 19.88 -2.10
N LEU A 276 -0.28 18.70 -2.50
CA LEU A 276 0.59 17.63 -3.02
C LEU A 276 1.34 18.08 -4.27
N ARG A 277 0.64 18.74 -5.20
CA ARG A 277 1.27 19.29 -6.40
C ARG A 277 2.35 20.32 -6.08
N SER A 278 2.10 21.18 -5.09
CA SER A 278 3.05 22.24 -4.68
C SER A 278 4.37 21.72 -4.12
N ILE A 279 4.38 20.49 -3.61
CA ILE A 279 5.59 19.83 -3.07
C ILE A 279 6.07 18.67 -3.97
N HIS A 280 5.52 18.55 -5.17
CA HIS A 280 5.82 17.47 -6.12
C HIS A 280 5.66 16.06 -5.53
N SER A 281 4.71 15.86 -4.61
CA SER A 281 4.47 14.56 -3.98
C SER A 281 3.78 13.58 -4.92
N GLN A 282 4.28 12.35 -4.95
CA GLN A 282 3.67 11.22 -5.66
C GLN A 282 2.75 10.38 -4.76
N ALA A 283 2.56 10.77 -3.50
CA ALA A 283 1.73 10.03 -2.56
C ALA A 283 0.29 9.87 -3.08
N LEU A 284 -0.25 8.66 -2.95
CA LEU A 284 -1.64 8.37 -3.27
C LEU A 284 -2.56 8.99 -2.23
N VAL A 285 -3.77 9.37 -2.63
CA VAL A 285 -4.80 9.90 -1.74
C VAL A 285 -5.97 8.94 -1.70
N SER A 286 -6.40 8.54 -0.52
CA SER A 286 -7.54 7.66 -0.32
C SER A 286 -8.41 8.07 0.87
N VAL A 287 -9.65 7.64 0.86
CA VAL A 287 -10.63 7.90 1.92
C VAL A 287 -11.29 6.60 2.35
N ALA A 288 -11.61 6.49 3.64
CA ALA A 288 -12.49 5.45 4.21
C ALA A 288 -13.93 6.01 4.39
N PRO A 289 -14.82 5.90 3.39
CA PRO A 289 -16.21 6.31 3.56
C PRO A 289 -17.02 5.32 4.40
N LEU A 290 -18.23 5.71 4.81
CA LEU A 290 -19.20 4.74 5.32
C LEU A 290 -19.49 3.67 4.26
N GLY A 291 -19.62 2.42 4.68
CA GLY A 291 -19.77 1.28 3.76
C GLY A 291 -21.04 1.32 2.90
N LYS A 292 -22.12 1.95 3.39
CA LYS A 292 -23.35 2.17 2.64
C LYS A 292 -23.23 3.50 1.89
N LEU A 293 -23.12 3.45 0.57
CA LEU A 293 -22.89 4.64 -0.25
C LEU A 293 -24.07 5.61 -0.17
N GLN A 294 -25.25 5.13 -0.51
CA GLN A 294 -26.48 5.89 -0.52
C GLN A 294 -27.66 5.03 -0.07
N LYS A 295 -28.84 5.63 0.07
CA LYS A 295 -30.07 4.88 0.35
C LYS A 295 -30.45 4.01 -0.84
N ILE A 296 -30.79 2.75 -0.56
CA ILE A 296 -31.36 1.82 -1.55
C ILE A 296 -32.86 1.69 -1.24
N PRO A 297 -33.76 2.36 -2.00
CA PRO A 297 -35.18 2.45 -1.66
C PRO A 297 -35.87 1.10 -1.56
N ASP A 298 -35.57 0.18 -2.45
CA ASP A 298 -36.25 -1.12 -2.60
C ASP A 298 -35.65 -2.22 -1.72
N LEU A 299 -34.73 -1.91 -0.81
CA LEU A 299 -34.11 -2.90 0.07
C LEU A 299 -35.09 -3.52 1.10
N GLY A 300 -36.30 -2.94 1.24
CA GLY A 300 -37.38 -3.49 2.06
C GLY A 300 -37.17 -3.43 3.58
N ARG A 301 -36.10 -2.74 4.04
CA ARG A 301 -35.77 -2.56 5.47
C ARG A 301 -34.97 -1.30 5.72
N PRO A 302 -35.05 -0.72 6.93
CA PRO A 302 -34.13 0.35 7.36
C PRO A 302 -32.69 -0.16 7.33
N HIS A 303 -31.78 0.63 6.76
CA HIS A 303 -30.37 0.28 6.66
C HIS A 303 -29.41 1.26 7.34
N GLY A 304 -29.97 2.23 8.10
CA GLY A 304 -29.18 3.19 8.90
C GLY A 304 -28.44 4.20 8.04
N TRP A 305 -27.32 4.69 8.56
CA TRP A 305 -26.58 5.78 7.94
C TRP A 305 -25.88 5.37 6.66
N THR A 306 -25.84 6.33 5.74
CA THR A 306 -25.18 6.24 4.44
C THR A 306 -24.11 7.32 4.31
N ALA A 307 -23.19 7.15 3.40
CA ALA A 307 -22.13 8.09 3.13
C ALA A 307 -22.70 9.43 2.58
N TYR A 308 -23.56 9.34 1.57
CA TYR A 308 -24.03 10.51 0.83
C TYR A 308 -25.03 11.36 1.63
N GLU A 309 -26.09 10.73 2.17
CA GLU A 309 -27.16 11.50 2.82
C GLU A 309 -26.91 11.79 4.29
N SER A 310 -26.26 10.86 5.02
CA SER A 310 -26.17 10.98 6.48
C SER A 310 -24.96 11.76 6.96
N VAL A 311 -23.82 11.65 6.25
CA VAL A 311 -22.55 12.26 6.65
C VAL A 311 -21.88 13.06 5.52
N TYR A 312 -22.60 13.26 4.43
CA TYR A 312 -22.28 14.15 3.31
C TYR A 312 -20.98 13.80 2.56
N GLN A 313 -20.60 12.54 2.50
CA GLN A 313 -19.51 12.04 1.65
C GLN A 313 -20.02 11.85 0.22
N ASP A 314 -19.26 12.32 -0.78
CA ASP A 314 -19.59 12.17 -2.21
C ASP A 314 -18.44 11.49 -2.98
N PRO A 315 -18.23 10.18 -2.77
CA PRO A 315 -17.15 9.44 -3.43
C PRO A 315 -17.26 9.41 -4.95
N VAL A 316 -18.45 9.51 -5.49
CA VAL A 316 -18.69 9.58 -6.96
C VAL A 316 -18.06 10.83 -7.54
N THR A 317 -18.31 12.00 -6.93
CA THR A 317 -17.69 13.25 -7.35
C THR A 317 -16.19 13.22 -7.13
N TRP A 318 -15.70 12.68 -6.02
CA TRP A 318 -14.27 12.59 -5.74
C TRP A 318 -13.52 11.74 -6.78
N GLY A 319 -14.12 10.63 -7.20
CA GLY A 319 -13.55 9.77 -8.25
C GLY A 319 -13.60 10.45 -9.63
N LYS A 320 -14.74 11.04 -10.02
CA LYS A 320 -14.89 11.75 -11.30
C LYS A 320 -13.89 12.89 -11.48
N GLU A 321 -13.61 13.62 -10.41
CA GLU A 321 -12.64 14.73 -10.43
C GLU A 321 -11.19 14.28 -10.22
N GLY A 322 -10.93 12.98 -10.00
CA GLY A 322 -9.57 12.46 -9.74
C GLY A 322 -8.96 12.99 -8.43
N LEU A 323 -9.79 13.28 -7.43
CA LEU A 323 -9.37 13.81 -6.14
C LEU A 323 -8.86 12.73 -5.19
N VAL A 324 -9.25 11.49 -5.44
CA VAL A 324 -8.79 10.29 -4.72
C VAL A 324 -8.27 9.26 -5.72
N ASP A 325 -7.27 8.48 -5.32
CA ASP A 325 -6.71 7.39 -6.14
C ASP A 325 -7.44 6.08 -5.92
N PHE A 326 -8.05 5.88 -4.74
CA PHE A 326 -8.93 4.77 -4.40
C PHE A 326 -9.77 5.10 -3.15
N VAL A 327 -10.80 4.30 -2.90
CA VAL A 327 -11.63 4.39 -1.69
C VAL A 327 -11.72 3.06 -0.97
N VAL A 328 -11.86 3.11 0.36
CA VAL A 328 -11.99 1.91 1.21
C VAL A 328 -13.26 2.01 2.05
N PRO A 329 -14.46 1.75 1.47
CA PRO A 329 -15.71 1.82 2.21
C PRO A 329 -15.74 0.82 3.38
N MET A 330 -16.14 1.29 4.56
CA MET A 330 -16.21 0.51 5.81
C MET A 330 -17.48 -0.36 5.83
N MET A 331 -17.43 -1.53 5.17
CA MET A 331 -18.57 -2.45 4.98
C MET A 331 -18.73 -3.41 6.17
N TYR A 332 -18.97 -2.85 7.38
CA TYR A 332 -18.97 -3.58 8.66
C TYR A 332 -20.34 -4.20 8.99
N TYR A 333 -20.94 -4.85 8.03
CA TYR A 333 -22.22 -5.55 8.07
C TYR A 333 -22.15 -6.81 7.20
N ARG A 334 -23.14 -7.71 7.31
CA ARG A 334 -23.18 -9.01 6.63
C ARG A 334 -24.55 -9.30 6.04
N ASP A 335 -24.70 -10.49 5.51
CA ASP A 335 -25.94 -11.05 4.98
C ASP A 335 -26.56 -10.12 3.91
N VAL A 336 -27.86 -9.99 3.97
CA VAL A 336 -28.69 -9.21 3.03
C VAL A 336 -28.33 -7.72 2.91
N LEU A 337 -27.44 -7.20 3.75
CA LEU A 337 -26.96 -5.82 3.63
C LEU A 337 -25.60 -5.74 2.88
N PHE A 338 -24.83 -6.83 2.80
CA PHE A 338 -23.48 -6.75 2.26
C PHE A 338 -23.48 -6.62 0.73
N GLU A 339 -24.09 -7.58 0.04
CA GLU A 339 -24.09 -7.65 -1.42
C GLU A 339 -24.73 -6.43 -2.09
N PRO A 340 -25.95 -5.94 -1.70
CA PRO A 340 -26.54 -4.78 -2.37
C PRO A 340 -25.68 -3.52 -2.29
N PHE A 341 -25.08 -3.25 -1.11
CA PHE A 341 -24.21 -2.07 -0.97
C PHE A 341 -22.84 -2.28 -1.63
N LEU A 342 -22.34 -3.50 -1.73
CA LEU A 342 -21.13 -3.78 -2.49
C LEU A 342 -21.33 -3.49 -3.98
N ARG A 343 -22.46 -3.92 -4.53
CA ARG A 343 -22.83 -3.63 -5.94
C ARG A 343 -23.05 -2.14 -6.18
N ASP A 344 -23.68 -1.41 -5.24
CA ASP A 344 -23.83 0.05 -5.31
C ASP A 344 -22.46 0.75 -5.44
N TRP A 345 -21.46 0.32 -4.67
CA TRP A 345 -20.08 0.79 -4.81
C TRP A 345 -19.45 0.42 -6.15
N LYS A 346 -19.70 -0.81 -6.62
CA LYS A 346 -19.19 -1.30 -7.91
C LYS A 346 -19.76 -0.49 -9.08
N GLU A 347 -21.04 -0.25 -9.08
CA GLU A 347 -21.73 0.41 -10.19
C GLU A 347 -21.47 1.91 -10.24
N LEU A 348 -21.47 2.58 -9.10
CA LEU A 348 -21.46 4.04 -9.04
C LEU A 348 -20.06 4.66 -8.85
N VAL A 349 -19.14 3.96 -8.19
CA VAL A 349 -17.83 4.51 -7.85
C VAL A 349 -16.69 3.83 -8.59
N SER A 350 -16.73 2.50 -8.71
CA SER A 350 -15.64 1.73 -9.34
C SER A 350 -15.34 2.09 -10.80
N PRO A 351 -16.28 2.66 -11.61
CA PRO A 351 -15.93 3.17 -12.94
C PRO A 351 -14.94 4.33 -12.95
N TYR A 352 -14.78 5.03 -11.85
CA TYR A 352 -13.91 6.23 -11.76
C TYR A 352 -12.66 6.00 -10.95
N VAL A 353 -12.72 5.15 -9.92
CA VAL A 353 -11.62 4.91 -8.98
C VAL A 353 -11.72 3.51 -8.37
N PRO A 354 -10.58 2.81 -8.14
CA PRO A 354 -10.59 1.51 -7.47
C PRO A 354 -11.33 1.55 -6.14
N VAL A 355 -12.17 0.54 -5.89
CA VAL A 355 -12.89 0.33 -4.63
C VAL A 355 -12.32 -0.89 -3.93
N VAL A 356 -11.87 -0.73 -2.69
CA VAL A 356 -11.32 -1.80 -1.82
C VAL A 356 -12.30 -2.04 -0.68
N ALA A 357 -12.87 -3.24 -0.56
CA ALA A 357 -13.85 -3.52 0.47
C ALA A 357 -13.23 -3.54 1.88
N GLY A 358 -13.68 -2.64 2.75
CA GLY A 358 -13.29 -2.62 4.17
C GLY A 358 -14.11 -3.63 4.96
N LEU A 359 -13.47 -4.67 5.48
CA LEU A 359 -14.10 -5.80 6.17
C LEU A 359 -13.85 -5.76 7.68
N ALA A 360 -14.74 -6.35 8.47
CA ALA A 360 -14.79 -6.19 9.92
C ALA A 360 -14.64 -7.51 10.71
N PRO A 361 -13.49 -8.17 10.71
CA PRO A 361 -13.29 -9.39 11.49
C PRO A 361 -13.49 -9.18 13.01
N TYR A 362 -13.39 -7.95 13.52
CA TYR A 362 -13.67 -7.65 14.93
C TYR A 362 -15.13 -7.96 15.33
N ARG A 363 -16.07 -8.00 14.39
CA ARG A 363 -17.46 -8.37 14.62
C ARG A 363 -17.63 -9.82 15.10
N ILE A 364 -16.67 -10.68 14.82
CA ILE A 364 -16.65 -12.06 15.34
C ILE A 364 -16.60 -12.04 16.87
N GLU A 365 -15.74 -11.19 17.45
CA GLU A 365 -15.66 -11.03 18.91
C GLU A 365 -16.82 -10.21 19.48
N GLU A 366 -17.20 -9.14 18.81
CA GLU A 366 -18.20 -8.18 19.34
C GLU A 366 -19.64 -8.68 19.23
N THR A 367 -19.99 -9.38 18.15
CA THR A 367 -21.37 -9.75 17.83
C THR A 367 -21.57 -11.22 17.43
N GLY A 368 -20.53 -12.05 17.62
CA GLY A 368 -20.63 -13.50 17.38
C GLY A 368 -20.78 -13.89 15.91
N TRP A 369 -20.18 -13.14 14.96
CA TRP A 369 -20.17 -13.57 13.57
C TRP A 369 -19.38 -14.87 13.42
N PRO A 370 -19.83 -15.83 12.59
CA PRO A 370 -18.97 -16.94 12.18
C PRO A 370 -17.82 -16.43 11.32
N SER A 371 -16.65 -17.09 11.39
CA SER A 371 -15.44 -16.66 10.66
C SER A 371 -15.62 -16.73 9.15
N GLU A 372 -16.46 -17.65 8.69
CA GLU A 372 -16.79 -17.93 7.29
C GLU A 372 -17.38 -16.72 6.56
N VAL A 373 -18.02 -15.80 7.30
CA VAL A 373 -18.48 -14.50 6.75
C VAL A 373 -17.31 -13.72 6.11
N ILE A 374 -16.11 -13.81 6.68
CA ILE A 374 -14.94 -13.13 6.11
C ILE A 374 -14.54 -13.76 4.77
N GLU A 375 -14.62 -15.09 4.65
CA GLU A 375 -14.36 -15.79 3.40
C GLU A 375 -15.38 -15.43 2.32
N GLU A 376 -16.66 -15.48 2.65
CA GLU A 376 -17.76 -15.09 1.77
C GLU A 376 -17.60 -13.67 1.25
N GLN A 377 -17.24 -12.72 2.14
CA GLN A 377 -17.03 -11.31 1.78
C GLN A 377 -15.82 -11.11 0.87
N ILE A 378 -14.70 -11.82 1.10
CA ILE A 378 -13.53 -11.78 0.22
C ILE A 378 -13.91 -12.30 -1.18
N ASN A 379 -14.60 -13.45 -1.23
CA ASN A 379 -14.98 -14.07 -2.49
C ASN A 379 -15.93 -13.17 -3.28
N LEU A 380 -16.97 -12.65 -2.64
CA LEU A 380 -17.93 -11.75 -3.30
C LEU A 380 -17.25 -10.44 -3.80
N ALA A 381 -16.33 -9.86 -3.03
CA ALA A 381 -15.57 -8.69 -3.47
C ALA A 381 -14.76 -8.99 -4.74
N ARG A 382 -14.20 -10.19 -4.86
CA ARG A 382 -13.46 -10.65 -6.05
C ARG A 382 -14.38 -10.96 -7.23
N GLU A 383 -15.50 -11.62 -7.00
CA GLU A 383 -16.50 -11.96 -8.02
C GLU A 383 -17.08 -10.71 -8.66
N GLU A 384 -17.38 -9.69 -7.86
CA GLU A 384 -17.86 -8.39 -8.34
C GLU A 384 -16.73 -7.51 -8.90
N GLY A 385 -15.48 -7.98 -8.87
CA GLY A 385 -14.31 -7.29 -9.45
C GLY A 385 -13.94 -6.00 -8.71
N LEU A 386 -14.04 -5.97 -7.40
CA LEU A 386 -13.46 -4.91 -6.58
C LEU A 386 -11.93 -5.01 -6.58
N ALA A 387 -11.26 -3.90 -6.28
CA ALA A 387 -9.81 -3.78 -6.34
C ALA A 387 -9.08 -4.46 -5.16
N GLY A 388 -9.79 -5.10 -4.24
CA GLY A 388 -9.21 -5.81 -3.10
C GLY A 388 -10.00 -5.66 -1.82
N VAL A 389 -9.35 -6.03 -0.71
CA VAL A 389 -9.95 -5.99 0.62
C VAL A 389 -9.00 -5.38 1.65
N CYS A 390 -9.58 -4.76 2.68
CA CYS A 390 -8.87 -4.21 3.82
C CYS A 390 -9.57 -4.61 5.13
N PHE A 391 -8.83 -5.12 6.10
CA PHE A 391 -9.40 -5.61 7.36
C PHE A 391 -9.28 -4.60 8.49
N PHE A 392 -10.37 -4.32 9.17
CA PHE A 392 -10.40 -3.58 10.41
C PHE A 392 -10.57 -4.54 11.58
N ARG A 393 -9.51 -4.78 12.36
CA ARG A 393 -8.16 -4.22 12.36
C ARG A 393 -7.11 -5.34 12.55
N GLU A 394 -5.83 -4.99 12.58
CA GLU A 394 -4.70 -5.92 12.64
C GLU A 394 -4.83 -7.00 13.72
N THR A 395 -5.18 -6.65 14.94
CA THR A 395 -5.35 -7.60 16.06
C THR A 395 -6.34 -8.74 15.74
N HIS A 396 -7.37 -8.48 14.93
CA HIS A 396 -8.41 -9.45 14.60
C HIS A 396 -8.08 -10.34 13.39
N THR A 397 -6.93 -10.10 12.76
CA THR A 397 -6.43 -10.93 11.63
C THR A 397 -5.24 -11.82 12.03
N GLY A 398 -4.79 -11.72 13.29
CA GLY A 398 -3.61 -12.41 13.80
C GLY A 398 -3.91 -13.70 14.57
N GLY A 399 -2.93 -14.15 15.33
CA GLY A 399 -2.97 -15.42 16.06
C GLY A 399 -4.08 -15.55 17.12
N ARG A 400 -4.66 -14.43 17.57
CA ARG A 400 -5.83 -14.44 18.47
C ARG A 400 -7.10 -14.96 17.78
N PHE A 401 -7.17 -14.87 16.45
CA PHE A 401 -8.27 -15.35 15.63
C PHE A 401 -7.77 -16.34 14.57
N PRO A 402 -7.35 -17.55 14.97
CA PRO A 402 -6.67 -18.50 14.07
C PRO A 402 -7.53 -18.95 12.89
N ALA A 403 -8.86 -18.99 13.03
CA ALA A 403 -9.77 -19.31 11.93
C ALA A 403 -9.75 -18.21 10.86
N VAL A 404 -9.88 -16.94 11.26
CA VAL A 404 -9.78 -15.79 10.35
C VAL A 404 -8.43 -15.75 9.65
N ARG A 405 -7.34 -15.96 10.40
CA ARG A 405 -5.99 -15.98 9.82
C ARG A 405 -5.84 -17.05 8.75
N ARG A 406 -6.35 -18.27 8.98
CA ARG A 406 -6.32 -19.36 7.98
C ARG A 406 -7.10 -19.02 6.72
N ILE A 407 -8.29 -18.42 6.87
CA ILE A 407 -9.11 -17.94 5.75
C ILE A 407 -8.31 -16.91 4.92
N ILE A 408 -7.67 -15.95 5.58
CA ILE A 408 -6.87 -14.93 4.90
C ILE A 408 -5.65 -15.55 4.21
N GLN A 409 -4.93 -16.47 4.88
CA GLN A 409 -3.78 -17.15 4.29
C GLN A 409 -4.17 -17.96 3.05
N GLU A 410 -5.30 -18.66 3.09
CA GLU A 410 -5.81 -19.39 1.92
C GLU A 410 -6.23 -18.42 0.81
N ALA A 411 -6.93 -17.35 1.13
CA ALA A 411 -7.33 -16.33 0.16
C ALA A 411 -6.13 -15.61 -0.48
N PHE A 412 -5.01 -15.48 0.24
CA PHE A 412 -3.82 -14.76 -0.19
C PHE A 412 -2.63 -15.66 -0.56
N LYS A 413 -2.83 -16.95 -0.69
CA LYS A 413 -1.77 -17.94 -0.98
C LYS A 413 -0.99 -17.67 -2.26
N HIS A 414 -1.64 -17.13 -3.29
CA HIS A 414 -0.98 -16.75 -4.54
C HIS A 414 -0.52 -15.29 -4.47
N PRO A 415 0.61 -14.94 -5.09
CA PRO A 415 1.08 -13.55 -5.16
C PRO A 415 0.03 -12.61 -5.74
N ALA A 416 0.03 -11.35 -5.30
CA ALA A 416 -0.76 -10.28 -5.90
C ALA A 416 0.14 -9.12 -6.28
N LEU A 417 -0.18 -8.49 -7.42
CA LEU A 417 0.45 -7.25 -7.83
C LEU A 417 -0.21 -6.06 -7.14
N PRO A 418 0.53 -4.99 -6.85
CA PRO A 418 -0.05 -3.71 -6.47
C PRO A 418 -1.00 -3.19 -7.55
N LEU A 419 -2.02 -2.46 -7.15
CA LEU A 419 -2.98 -1.84 -8.07
C LEU A 419 -2.30 -0.85 -9.02
N ALA A 420 -2.83 -0.76 -10.23
CA ALA A 420 -2.55 0.33 -11.16
C ALA A 420 -3.59 1.45 -10.97
N TYR A 421 -3.12 2.67 -10.74
CA TYR A 421 -3.98 3.82 -10.47
C TYR A 421 -4.14 4.70 -11.72
N PRO A 422 -5.37 5.19 -12.05
CA PRO A 422 -5.64 5.96 -13.27
C PRO A 422 -4.73 7.18 -13.46
N ARG A 423 -4.34 7.86 -12.39
CA ARG A 423 -3.40 8.99 -12.43
C ARG A 423 -2.06 8.63 -13.08
N GLY A 424 -1.63 7.39 -12.94
CA GLY A 424 -0.37 6.89 -13.51
C GLY A 424 -0.40 6.70 -15.02
N LEU A 425 -1.58 6.64 -15.65
CA LEU A 425 -1.71 6.46 -17.10
C LEU A 425 -1.10 7.63 -17.90
N ALA A 426 -1.15 8.85 -17.35
CA ALA A 426 -0.53 10.03 -17.94
C ALA A 426 1.01 9.98 -17.93
N HIS A 427 1.60 9.10 -17.10
CA HIS A 427 3.03 8.95 -16.89
C HIS A 427 3.49 7.51 -17.15
N LYS A 428 2.89 6.86 -18.14
CA LYS A 428 3.22 5.48 -18.49
C LYS A 428 4.71 5.35 -18.80
N PRO A 429 5.44 4.38 -18.19
CA PRO A 429 6.88 4.24 -18.42
C PRO A 429 7.14 3.77 -19.86
N ALA A 430 8.32 4.07 -20.36
CA ALA A 430 8.76 3.54 -21.64
C ALA A 430 8.99 2.01 -21.56
N ALA A 431 8.83 1.33 -22.68
CA ALA A 431 9.05 -0.11 -22.76
C ALA A 431 10.54 -0.44 -22.58
N PRO A 432 10.91 -1.42 -21.72
CA PRO A 432 12.23 -2.01 -21.69
C PRO A 432 12.60 -2.63 -23.05
N LYS A 433 13.87 -2.55 -23.43
CA LYS A 433 14.41 -3.05 -24.70
C LYS A 433 15.66 -3.89 -24.49
N ASN A 434 16.04 -4.66 -25.51
CA ASN A 434 17.28 -5.43 -25.53
C ASN A 434 17.38 -6.36 -24.30
N LEU A 435 16.31 -7.10 -24.03
CA LEU A 435 16.32 -8.12 -22.99
C LEU A 435 17.32 -9.23 -23.39
N ASP A 436 18.28 -9.48 -22.51
CA ASP A 436 19.40 -10.41 -22.73
C ASP A 436 19.71 -11.17 -21.44
N ALA A 437 20.30 -12.37 -21.56
CA ALA A 437 20.75 -13.16 -20.43
C ALA A 437 22.13 -13.75 -20.68
N ALA A 438 22.99 -13.68 -19.65
CA ALA A 438 24.28 -14.34 -19.63
C ALA A 438 24.30 -15.41 -18.53
N VAL A 439 24.73 -16.61 -18.86
CA VAL A 439 24.78 -17.76 -17.94
C VAL A 439 26.21 -17.99 -17.47
N GLY A 440 26.41 -18.00 -16.14
CA GLY A 440 27.68 -18.29 -15.49
C GLY A 440 27.91 -19.81 -15.31
N GLN A 441 29.17 -20.22 -15.24
CA GLN A 441 29.56 -21.61 -14.97
C GLN A 441 29.13 -22.13 -13.59
N ASP A 442 28.88 -21.20 -12.67
CA ASP A 442 28.34 -21.45 -11.32
C ASP A 442 26.83 -21.71 -11.30
N GLY A 443 26.14 -21.53 -12.42
CA GLY A 443 24.70 -21.69 -12.56
C GLY A 443 23.93 -20.41 -12.27
N THR A 444 24.59 -19.26 -12.22
CA THR A 444 23.93 -17.97 -12.19
C THR A 444 23.47 -17.54 -13.57
N ILE A 445 22.34 -16.81 -13.65
CA ILE A 445 21.80 -16.24 -14.88
C ILE A 445 21.64 -14.73 -14.66
N LEU A 446 22.50 -13.93 -15.29
CA LEU A 446 22.40 -12.47 -15.26
C LEU A 446 21.47 -12.00 -16.38
N VAL A 447 20.26 -11.61 -16.03
CA VAL A 447 19.28 -11.02 -16.94
C VAL A 447 19.45 -9.50 -16.97
N ARG A 448 19.48 -8.89 -18.16
CA ARG A 448 19.71 -7.45 -18.36
C ARG A 448 18.74 -6.91 -19.40
N TRP A 449 18.43 -5.64 -19.30
CA TRP A 449 17.65 -4.87 -20.27
C TRP A 449 18.12 -3.43 -20.33
N SER A 450 17.64 -2.68 -21.30
CA SER A 450 17.92 -1.25 -21.41
C SER A 450 16.64 -0.42 -21.39
N MET A 451 16.77 0.80 -20.90
CA MET A 451 15.71 1.81 -20.94
C MET A 451 16.13 2.95 -21.88
N PRO A 452 15.19 3.55 -22.64
CA PRO A 452 15.48 4.78 -23.38
C PRO A 452 15.96 5.87 -22.42
N ARG A 453 17.00 6.62 -22.82
CA ARG A 453 17.66 7.66 -21.97
C ARG A 453 16.71 8.73 -21.42
N GLU A 454 15.64 9.03 -22.13
CA GLU A 454 14.62 10.03 -21.76
C GLU A 454 13.56 9.48 -20.79
N ALA A 455 13.59 8.21 -20.48
CA ALA A 455 12.49 7.50 -19.82
C ALA A 455 12.79 6.94 -18.44
N SER A 456 14.00 7.19 -17.89
CA SER A 456 14.29 6.88 -16.48
C SER A 456 13.68 7.94 -15.57
N ALA A 457 12.36 7.95 -15.47
CA ALA A 457 11.69 8.76 -14.45
C ALA A 457 12.09 8.25 -13.06
N ASP A 458 12.41 9.16 -12.15
CA ASP A 458 12.64 8.82 -10.75
C ASP A 458 11.49 7.96 -10.22
N GLY A 459 11.80 6.80 -9.66
CA GLY A 459 10.82 5.88 -9.09
C GLY A 459 10.33 4.75 -10.01
N THR A 460 10.84 4.60 -11.24
CA THR A 460 10.55 3.42 -12.07
C THR A 460 11.15 2.16 -11.42
N THR A 461 10.34 1.12 -11.32
CA THR A 461 10.74 -0.23 -10.89
C THR A 461 10.46 -1.23 -12.00
N TYR A 462 10.96 -2.47 -11.86
CA TYR A 462 10.74 -3.50 -12.86
C TYR A 462 10.18 -4.77 -12.23
N ARG A 463 9.36 -5.48 -13.02
CA ARG A 463 8.87 -6.83 -12.73
C ARG A 463 9.48 -7.77 -13.75
N LEU A 464 10.09 -8.84 -13.27
CA LEU A 464 10.64 -9.91 -14.12
C LEU A 464 9.71 -11.12 -14.05
N TRP A 465 9.35 -11.64 -15.21
CA TRP A 465 8.42 -12.74 -15.38
C TRP A 465 9.09 -13.92 -16.08
N ALA A 466 8.72 -15.14 -15.68
CA ALA A 466 8.92 -16.34 -16.47
C ALA A 466 7.57 -16.81 -17.03
N VAL A 467 7.50 -17.06 -18.30
CA VAL A 467 6.32 -17.63 -18.96
C VAL A 467 6.64 -19.03 -19.43
N THR A 468 5.84 -20.00 -19.00
CA THR A 468 5.88 -21.38 -19.49
C THR A 468 4.76 -21.60 -20.48
N THR A 469 4.96 -22.53 -21.41
CA THR A 469 3.93 -22.99 -22.35
C THR A 469 3.77 -24.48 -22.19
N ASP A 470 2.55 -24.94 -21.89
CA ASP A 470 2.27 -26.37 -21.75
C ASP A 470 2.14 -27.07 -23.12
N ALA A 471 2.00 -28.40 -23.11
CA ALA A 471 1.86 -29.23 -24.32
C ALA A 471 0.60 -28.87 -25.16
N HIS A 472 -0.36 -28.14 -24.58
CA HIS A 472 -1.59 -27.67 -25.25
C HIS A 472 -1.50 -26.23 -25.73
N GLY A 473 -0.32 -25.59 -25.59
CA GLY A 473 -0.09 -24.21 -25.99
C GLY A 473 -0.63 -23.17 -24.98
N ARG A 474 -1.04 -23.59 -23.78
CA ARG A 474 -1.45 -22.64 -22.73
C ARG A 474 -0.20 -22.01 -22.10
N ARG A 475 -0.23 -20.69 -22.04
CA ARG A 475 0.86 -19.91 -21.48
C ARG A 475 0.51 -19.50 -20.04
N GLU A 476 1.44 -19.73 -19.12
CA GLU A 476 1.29 -19.34 -17.72
C GLU A 476 2.47 -18.47 -17.29
N ALA A 477 2.19 -17.35 -16.62
CA ALA A 477 3.19 -16.42 -16.15
C ALA A 477 3.47 -16.61 -14.66
N SER A 478 4.73 -16.70 -14.29
CA SER A 478 5.23 -16.72 -12.91
C SER A 478 6.06 -15.47 -12.66
N LEU A 479 5.78 -14.76 -11.55
CA LEU A 479 6.52 -13.57 -11.16
C LEU A 479 7.83 -13.97 -10.47
N LEU A 480 8.96 -13.70 -11.10
CA LEU A 480 10.29 -13.98 -10.54
C LEU A 480 10.76 -12.86 -9.59
N SER A 481 10.47 -11.62 -9.93
CA SER A 481 10.78 -10.47 -9.07
C SER A 481 9.83 -9.29 -9.35
N SER A 482 9.42 -8.56 -8.31
CA SER A 482 8.38 -7.53 -8.40
C SER A 482 8.84 -6.09 -8.16
N THR A 483 10.06 -5.87 -7.67
CA THR A 483 10.51 -4.54 -7.18
C THR A 483 11.97 -4.25 -7.52
N LEU A 484 12.42 -4.70 -8.67
CA LEU A 484 13.78 -4.40 -9.15
C LEU A 484 13.90 -2.91 -9.45
N ARG A 485 14.99 -2.30 -9.02
CA ARG A 485 15.30 -0.88 -9.28
C ARG A 485 16.33 -0.71 -10.38
N ASP A 486 17.23 -1.68 -10.50
CA ASP A 486 18.27 -1.69 -11.52
C ASP A 486 17.79 -2.44 -12.75
N PRO A 487 18.27 -2.09 -13.97
CA PRO A 487 17.88 -2.74 -15.21
C PRO A 487 18.56 -4.10 -15.40
N HIS A 488 18.69 -4.86 -14.32
CA HIS A 488 19.22 -6.23 -14.30
C HIS A 488 18.72 -7.02 -13.10
N CYS A 489 18.78 -8.34 -13.22
CA CYS A 489 18.46 -9.28 -12.15
C CYS A 489 19.37 -10.49 -12.24
N LEU A 490 19.85 -10.98 -11.09
CA LEU A 490 20.57 -12.25 -11.00
C LEU A 490 19.60 -13.34 -10.55
N LEU A 491 19.46 -14.37 -11.37
CA LEU A 491 18.71 -15.58 -11.06
C LEU A 491 19.68 -16.72 -10.77
N VAL A 492 19.23 -17.74 -10.05
CA VAL A 492 19.99 -18.97 -9.82
C VAL A 492 19.28 -20.14 -10.49
N MET A 493 20.01 -20.95 -11.24
CA MET A 493 19.46 -22.08 -12.00
C MET A 493 18.71 -23.08 -11.12
N SER A 494 19.10 -23.22 -9.84
CA SER A 494 18.39 -24.07 -8.87
C SER A 494 16.96 -23.62 -8.59
N ASP A 495 16.67 -22.33 -8.65
CA ASP A 495 15.35 -21.78 -8.41
C ASP A 495 14.40 -21.98 -9.60
N LEU A 496 14.97 -22.37 -10.73
CA LEU A 496 14.28 -22.64 -11.99
C LEU A 496 14.30 -24.14 -12.36
N ILE A 497 14.56 -25.02 -11.39
CA ILE A 497 14.84 -26.46 -11.66
C ILE A 497 13.64 -27.20 -12.26
N ASP A 498 12.43 -26.75 -11.95
CA ASP A 498 11.17 -27.35 -12.40
C ASP A 498 10.82 -26.99 -13.85
N TYR A 499 11.62 -26.13 -14.51
CA TYR A 499 11.36 -25.67 -15.86
C TYR A 499 12.42 -26.16 -16.83
N ASP A 500 12.01 -26.67 -17.98
CA ASP A 500 12.93 -27.05 -19.09
C ASP A 500 13.11 -25.90 -20.08
N CYS A 501 12.07 -25.12 -20.32
CA CYS A 501 12.10 -23.94 -21.17
C CYS A 501 11.20 -22.87 -20.59
N ILE A 502 11.66 -21.61 -20.60
CA ILE A 502 10.89 -20.43 -20.19
C ILE A 502 11.09 -19.31 -21.19
N GLU A 503 10.08 -18.45 -21.32
CA GLU A 503 10.22 -17.13 -21.93
C GLU A 503 10.29 -16.08 -20.83
N LEU A 504 11.36 -15.31 -20.77
CA LEU A 504 11.49 -14.18 -19.86
C LEU A 504 10.83 -12.94 -20.47
N GLY A 505 10.13 -12.18 -19.62
CA GLY A 505 9.59 -10.86 -19.95
C GLY A 505 9.81 -9.87 -18.82
N VAL A 506 9.97 -8.60 -19.16
CA VAL A 506 10.16 -7.52 -18.20
C VAL A 506 9.09 -6.44 -18.38
N GLU A 507 8.52 -5.98 -17.29
CA GLU A 507 7.65 -4.79 -17.27
C GLU A 507 8.37 -3.65 -16.52
N ALA A 508 8.40 -2.46 -17.11
CA ALA A 508 8.71 -1.24 -16.38
C ALA A 508 7.43 -0.73 -15.70
N VAL A 509 7.52 -0.34 -14.43
CA VAL A 509 6.38 0.04 -13.59
C VAL A 509 6.63 1.40 -12.98
N ASN A 510 5.73 2.35 -13.15
CA ASN A 510 5.82 3.65 -12.50
C ASN A 510 5.35 3.61 -11.03
N THR A 511 5.50 4.70 -10.32
CA THR A 511 5.10 4.85 -8.90
C THR A 511 3.60 4.62 -8.66
N PHE A 512 2.78 4.69 -9.70
CA PHE A 512 1.34 4.45 -9.65
C PHE A 512 0.92 3.04 -10.09
N GLY A 513 1.88 2.10 -10.18
CA GLY A 513 1.59 0.71 -10.53
C GLY A 513 1.31 0.44 -12.01
N VAL A 514 1.25 1.49 -12.85
CA VAL A 514 1.03 1.34 -14.29
C VAL A 514 2.28 0.77 -14.94
N SER A 515 2.12 -0.34 -15.67
CA SER A 515 3.22 -1.04 -16.30
C SER A 515 3.24 -0.88 -17.83
N THR A 516 4.45 -1.03 -18.37
CA THR A 516 4.70 -1.17 -19.80
C THR A 516 5.59 -2.38 -20.01
N PRO A 517 5.14 -3.39 -20.79
CA PRO A 517 5.94 -4.58 -21.08
C PRO A 517 7.12 -4.25 -22.01
N CYS A 518 8.14 -5.12 -21.99
CA CYS A 518 9.26 -5.04 -22.91
C CYS A 518 8.84 -5.27 -24.37
N THR A 519 9.68 -4.81 -25.28
CA THR A 519 9.40 -4.89 -26.73
C THR A 519 9.43 -6.32 -27.26
N GLU A 520 10.19 -7.20 -26.62
CA GLU A 520 10.32 -8.61 -26.98
C GLU A 520 10.66 -9.45 -25.76
N GLY A 521 10.20 -10.72 -25.71
CA GLY A 521 10.57 -11.69 -24.70
C GLY A 521 11.90 -12.38 -25.05
N LEU A 522 12.48 -13.06 -24.07
CA LEU A 522 13.72 -13.84 -24.23
C LEU A 522 13.45 -15.31 -23.88
N GLU A 523 13.57 -16.19 -24.88
CA GLU A 523 13.46 -17.63 -24.63
C GLU A 523 14.77 -18.21 -24.05
N LEU A 524 14.65 -18.99 -22.99
CA LEU A 524 15.75 -19.72 -22.36
C LEU A 524 15.45 -21.24 -22.35
N ASN A 525 16.29 -22.03 -23.00
CA ASN A 525 16.27 -23.46 -22.86
C ASN A 525 17.13 -23.88 -21.65
N LEU A 526 16.49 -24.02 -20.51
CA LEU A 526 17.16 -24.29 -19.24
C LEU A 526 17.70 -25.73 -19.18
N ALA A 527 17.07 -26.68 -19.89
CA ALA A 527 17.56 -28.07 -20.00
C ALA A 527 18.92 -28.10 -20.71
N ALA A 528 19.04 -27.46 -21.87
CA ALA A 528 20.30 -27.36 -22.61
C ALA A 528 21.40 -26.64 -21.81
N LEU A 529 21.05 -25.51 -21.16
CA LEU A 529 21.99 -24.75 -20.32
C LEU A 529 22.53 -25.59 -19.15
N ARG A 530 21.69 -26.41 -18.51
CA ARG A 530 22.13 -27.32 -17.44
C ARG A 530 23.13 -28.39 -17.95
N GLU A 531 22.93 -28.90 -19.17
CA GLU A 531 23.85 -29.84 -19.78
C GLU A 531 25.20 -29.19 -20.10
N GLU A 532 25.20 -27.98 -20.66
CA GLU A 532 26.42 -27.22 -20.94
C GLU A 532 27.26 -26.98 -19.68
N ILE A 533 26.60 -26.53 -18.58
CA ILE A 533 27.26 -26.33 -17.28
C ILE A 533 27.86 -27.64 -16.75
N ARG A 534 27.15 -28.77 -16.90
CA ARG A 534 27.68 -30.09 -16.47
C ARG A 534 28.90 -30.50 -17.25
N HIS A 535 28.91 -30.24 -18.55
CA HIS A 535 30.06 -30.57 -19.43
C HIS A 535 31.27 -29.68 -19.17
N SER A 536 31.06 -28.39 -18.88
CA SER A 536 32.13 -27.44 -18.57
C SER A 536 32.82 -27.67 -17.22
N ARG A 537 32.17 -28.42 -16.31
CA ARG A 537 32.72 -28.80 -15.00
C ARG A 537 33.46 -30.16 -15.00
N ARG A 538 33.40 -30.91 -16.10
CA ARG A 538 34.15 -32.13 -16.32
C ARG A 538 35.46 -31.85 -17.09
#